data_2ff31e1a20ada09e9c49d158a0946b24
#
_entry.id   2ff31e1a20ada09e9c49d158a0946b24
#
_cell.length_a   1.000
_cell.length_b   1.000
_cell.length_c   1.000
_cell.angle_alpha   90.00
_cell.angle_beta   90.00
_cell.angle_gamma   90.00
#
_symmetry.space_group_name_H-M   'P 1'
#
loop_
_entity.id
_entity.type
_entity.pdbx_description
1 polymer ?
#
loop_
_entity_poly.entity_id
_entity_poly.type
_entity_poly.pdbx_seq_one_letter_code
_entity_poly.pdbx_strand_id
1 'polypeptide(L)'
;MNKLEELTCALEVNKAVYDAVRKNLKVGVSEQDIYELTKTVVDKMLPDVSHEFIGDFVGGKRCSLIGGDATDYKLKKGDGFILDLSVRCGNTWSDTCRTFFLGEPSAEIKKAYDTVLKLQSFGATLVKPEICAEKVKIDAENMLKDMGYGGMMPHHMGHLIGAKPYMTPAFDIGHTDKIKTGVFFTLEPGLYKPDSWGLRVENDYVLQPDGAKLLFDYPTEIEYFIV
;
A
#
# COMPACT_ATOMS: atom_id res chain seq x y z
N MET A 1 15.84 18.33 8.06
CA MET A 1 15.88 16.86 7.76
C MET A 1 16.32 16.68 6.31
N ASN A 2 17.08 15.63 6.01
CA ASN A 2 17.28 15.19 4.63
C ASN A 2 16.09 14.35 4.16
N LYS A 3 16.02 14.05 2.85
CA LYS A 3 14.86 13.31 2.27
C LYS A 3 14.59 11.95 2.92
N LEU A 4 15.63 11.22 3.33
CA LEU A 4 15.47 9.92 3.98
C LEU A 4 14.93 10.08 5.41
N GLU A 5 15.38 11.09 6.13
CA GLU A 5 14.86 11.43 7.48
C GLU A 5 13.39 11.86 7.40
N GLU A 6 13.01 12.66 6.38
CA GLU A 6 11.62 13.06 6.15
C GLU A 6 10.74 11.85 5.82
N LEU A 7 11.20 10.97 4.92
CA LEU A 7 10.48 9.74 4.58
C LEU A 7 10.34 8.83 5.82
N THR A 8 11.40 8.64 6.58
CA THR A 8 11.35 7.84 7.82
C THR A 8 10.33 8.41 8.81
N CYS A 9 10.30 9.75 8.98
CA CYS A 9 9.31 10.43 9.80
C CYS A 9 7.88 10.12 9.33
N ALA A 10 7.60 10.22 8.03
CA ALA A 10 6.28 9.90 7.45
C ALA A 10 5.90 8.43 7.67
N LEU A 11 6.84 7.50 7.49
CA LEU A 11 6.63 6.06 7.72
C LEU A 11 6.32 5.73 9.19
N GLU A 12 6.91 6.42 10.16
CA GLU A 12 6.57 6.26 11.58
C GLU A 12 5.13 6.73 11.86
N VAL A 13 4.66 7.76 11.16
CA VAL A 13 3.24 8.18 11.24
C VAL A 13 2.34 7.09 10.66
N ASN A 14 2.68 6.51 9.50
CA ASN A 14 1.90 5.42 8.91
C ASN A 14 1.78 4.23 9.87
N LYS A 15 2.88 3.83 10.53
CA LYS A 15 2.85 2.76 11.56
C LYS A 15 1.89 3.10 12.70
N ALA A 16 1.95 4.32 13.22
CA ALA A 16 1.08 4.75 14.31
C ALA A 16 -0.39 4.78 13.91
N VAL A 17 -0.70 5.18 12.66
CA VAL A 17 -2.05 5.12 12.10
C VAL A 17 -2.54 3.68 12.00
N TYR A 18 -1.76 2.76 11.41
CA TYR A 18 -2.15 1.35 11.31
C TYR A 18 -2.36 0.70 12.67
N ASP A 19 -1.52 1.00 13.67
CA ASP A 19 -1.70 0.53 15.04
C ASP A 19 -2.98 1.09 15.68
N ALA A 20 -3.29 2.35 15.46
CA ALA A 20 -4.51 2.97 15.95
C ALA A 20 -5.75 2.37 15.28
N VAL A 21 -5.71 2.19 13.95
CA VAL A 21 -6.79 1.57 13.20
C VAL A 21 -7.00 0.14 13.67
N ARG A 22 -5.96 -0.68 13.76
CA ARG A 22 -6.05 -2.05 14.25
C ARG A 22 -6.73 -2.16 15.62
N LYS A 23 -6.48 -1.22 16.53
CA LYS A 23 -7.07 -1.19 17.88
C LYS A 23 -8.53 -0.75 17.89
N ASN A 24 -8.97 0.03 16.90
CA ASN A 24 -10.31 0.65 16.88
C ASN A 24 -11.24 0.05 15.82
N LEU A 25 -10.69 -0.69 14.85
CA LEU A 25 -11.48 -1.32 13.79
C LEU A 25 -12.36 -2.43 14.38
N LYS A 26 -13.67 -2.32 14.15
CA LYS A 26 -14.68 -3.28 14.63
C LYS A 26 -15.96 -3.16 13.83
N VAL A 27 -16.82 -4.16 13.93
CA VAL A 27 -18.16 -4.11 13.30
C VAL A 27 -18.91 -2.87 13.73
N GLY A 28 -19.48 -2.15 12.76
CA GLY A 28 -20.26 -0.94 12.94
C GLY A 28 -19.50 0.38 12.88
N VAL A 29 -18.17 0.36 12.89
CA VAL A 29 -17.34 1.54 12.60
C VAL A 29 -17.47 1.89 11.12
N SER A 30 -17.60 3.18 10.78
CA SER A 30 -17.65 3.62 9.38
C SER A 30 -16.24 3.90 8.82
N GLU A 31 -16.14 3.93 7.50
CA GLU A 31 -14.92 4.38 6.83
C GLU A 31 -14.57 5.82 7.25
N GLN A 32 -15.59 6.69 7.41
CA GLN A 32 -15.42 8.06 7.87
C GLN A 32 -14.84 8.12 9.30
N ASP A 33 -15.29 7.24 10.21
CA ASP A 33 -14.73 7.18 11.57
C ASP A 33 -13.22 6.83 11.53
N ILE A 34 -12.79 5.96 10.62
CA ILE A 34 -11.38 5.60 10.44
C ILE A 34 -10.60 6.76 9.82
N TYR A 35 -11.17 7.50 8.88
CA TYR A 35 -10.55 8.71 8.34
C TYR A 35 -10.31 9.76 9.44
N GLU A 36 -11.29 10.04 10.28
CA GLU A 36 -11.16 11.00 11.40
C GLU A 36 -10.13 10.52 12.44
N LEU A 37 -10.08 9.21 12.71
CA LEU A 37 -9.05 8.63 13.56
C LEU A 37 -7.66 8.83 12.95
N THR A 38 -7.51 8.57 11.65
CA THR A 38 -6.26 8.78 10.91
C THR A 38 -5.81 10.23 11.01
N LYS A 39 -6.72 11.17 10.73
CA LYS A 39 -6.45 12.61 10.86
C LYS A 39 -5.97 12.97 12.27
N THR A 40 -6.64 12.47 13.29
CA THR A 40 -6.27 12.71 14.70
C THR A 40 -4.87 12.22 15.03
N VAL A 41 -4.48 11.05 14.52
CA VAL A 41 -3.13 10.49 14.74
C VAL A 41 -2.08 11.32 14.01
N VAL A 42 -2.32 11.68 12.75
CA VAL A 42 -1.40 12.50 11.94
C VAL A 42 -1.20 13.86 12.58
N ASP A 43 -2.26 14.57 12.95
CA ASP A 43 -2.20 15.89 13.59
C ASP A 43 -1.44 15.84 14.93
N LYS A 44 -1.60 14.76 15.69
CA LYS A 44 -0.88 14.57 16.97
C LYS A 44 0.61 14.31 16.77
N MET A 45 0.99 13.56 15.74
CA MET A 45 2.38 13.17 15.51
C MET A 45 3.20 14.25 14.81
N LEU A 46 2.55 15.10 14.03
CA LEU A 46 3.19 16.15 13.23
C LEU A 46 2.67 17.56 13.58
N PRO A 47 2.59 17.98 14.85
CA PRO A 47 1.92 19.23 15.23
C PRO A 47 2.65 20.49 14.71
N ASP A 48 3.97 20.42 14.56
CA ASP A 48 4.83 21.57 14.21
C ASP A 48 5.48 21.42 12.81
N VAL A 49 5.04 20.45 12.02
CA VAL A 49 5.59 20.16 10.68
C VAL A 49 4.52 20.40 9.65
N SER A 50 4.87 21.04 8.52
CA SER A 50 3.96 21.08 7.37
C SER A 50 3.69 19.65 6.90
N HIS A 51 2.47 19.19 7.13
CA HIS A 51 2.05 17.84 6.79
C HIS A 51 0.75 17.85 6.00
N GLU A 52 0.58 16.83 5.22
CA GLU A 52 -0.66 16.46 4.55
C GLU A 52 -0.76 14.93 4.57
N PHE A 53 -1.95 14.41 4.44
CA PHE A 53 -2.14 13.01 4.10
C PHE A 53 -3.24 12.87 3.06
N ILE A 54 -3.11 11.87 2.23
CA ILE A 54 -4.13 11.39 1.31
C ILE A 54 -4.23 9.88 1.47
N GLY A 55 -5.35 9.28 1.07
CA GLY A 55 -5.44 7.83 1.12
C GLY A 55 -6.79 7.30 0.70
N ASP A 56 -6.82 5.98 0.49
CA ASP A 56 -8.02 5.21 0.23
C ASP A 56 -8.53 4.58 1.53
N PHE A 57 -9.84 4.70 1.75
CA PHE A 57 -10.52 4.21 2.94
C PHE A 57 -11.73 3.38 2.51
N VAL A 58 -11.51 2.17 2.05
CA VAL A 58 -12.57 1.36 1.43
C VAL A 58 -12.79 0.04 2.15
N GLY A 59 -14.05 -0.25 2.47
CA GLY A 59 -14.47 -1.44 3.19
C GLY A 59 -15.44 -2.34 2.43
N GLY A 60 -15.50 -3.61 2.79
CA GLY A 60 -16.41 -4.59 2.23
C GLY A 60 -16.24 -4.74 0.72
N LYS A 61 -17.33 -4.72 -0.03
CA LYS A 61 -17.30 -4.83 -1.50
C LYS A 61 -16.59 -3.69 -2.20
N ARG A 62 -16.50 -2.51 -1.55
CA ARG A 62 -15.81 -1.35 -2.12
C ARG A 62 -14.31 -1.59 -2.27
N CYS A 63 -13.72 -2.53 -1.52
CA CYS A 63 -12.33 -2.94 -1.72
C CYS A 63 -12.06 -3.38 -3.18
N SER A 64 -13.07 -3.89 -3.90
CA SER A 64 -12.94 -4.28 -5.31
C SER A 64 -12.80 -3.11 -6.29
N LEU A 65 -13.01 -1.86 -5.84
CA LEU A 65 -12.89 -0.64 -6.66
C LEU A 65 -11.45 -0.09 -6.73
N ILE A 66 -10.49 -0.80 -6.15
CA ILE A 66 -9.06 -0.41 -6.05
C ILE A 66 -8.83 0.63 -4.97
N GLY A 67 -9.55 1.74 -4.98
CA GLY A 67 -9.43 2.83 -4.02
C GLY A 67 -10.73 3.65 -3.91
N GLY A 68 -10.69 4.67 -3.06
CA GLY A 68 -11.78 5.63 -2.91
C GLY A 68 -11.81 6.33 -1.55
N ASP A 69 -12.46 7.49 -1.55
CA ASP A 69 -12.67 8.29 -0.34
C ASP A 69 -13.49 7.53 0.71
N ALA A 70 -13.27 7.89 1.97
CA ALA A 70 -14.09 7.41 3.08
C ALA A 70 -15.57 7.81 2.92
N THR A 71 -16.46 6.90 3.26
CA THR A 71 -17.90 7.11 3.26
C THR A 71 -18.51 6.73 4.61
N ASP A 72 -19.83 6.91 4.75
CA ASP A 72 -20.59 6.44 5.92
C ASP A 72 -20.84 4.92 5.91
N TYR A 73 -20.20 4.16 5.00
CA TYR A 73 -20.30 2.70 4.97
C TYR A 73 -19.83 2.13 6.30
N LYS A 74 -20.73 1.41 6.99
CA LYS A 74 -20.42 0.75 8.27
C LYS A 74 -19.92 -0.67 8.01
N LEU A 75 -18.70 -0.91 8.47
CA LEU A 75 -18.03 -2.20 8.33
C LEU A 75 -18.79 -3.33 9.03
N LYS A 76 -18.82 -4.49 8.42
CA LYS A 76 -19.56 -5.68 8.85
C LYS A 76 -18.58 -6.83 9.13
N LYS A 77 -19.05 -7.80 9.88
CA LYS A 77 -18.30 -9.05 10.07
C LYS A 77 -18.04 -9.73 8.72
N GLY A 78 -16.77 -10.08 8.47
CA GLY A 78 -16.31 -10.69 7.23
C GLY A 78 -15.84 -9.67 6.17
N ASP A 79 -16.00 -8.37 6.40
CA ASP A 79 -15.47 -7.35 5.50
C ASP A 79 -13.94 -7.29 5.56
N GLY A 80 -13.32 -7.08 4.40
CA GLY A 80 -11.99 -6.49 4.29
C GLY A 80 -12.10 -4.97 4.42
N PHE A 81 -11.00 -4.33 4.81
CA PHE A 81 -10.84 -2.88 4.82
C PHE A 81 -9.44 -2.53 4.30
N ILE A 82 -9.35 -1.89 3.14
CA ILE A 82 -8.11 -1.36 2.60
C ILE A 82 -7.92 0.04 3.18
N LEU A 83 -6.79 0.23 3.84
CA LEU A 83 -6.24 1.53 4.18
C LEU A 83 -4.95 1.73 3.41
N ASP A 84 -5.00 2.58 2.43
CA ASP A 84 -3.85 3.08 1.70
C ASP A 84 -3.56 4.49 2.18
N LEU A 85 -2.32 4.79 2.52
CA LEU A 85 -2.00 6.02 3.22
C LEU A 85 -0.66 6.60 2.77
N SER A 86 -0.72 7.74 2.10
CA SER A 86 0.43 8.61 1.86
C SER A 86 0.45 9.73 2.88
N VAL A 87 1.58 9.93 3.56
CA VAL A 87 1.80 11.02 4.52
C VAL A 87 2.98 11.86 4.08
N ARG A 88 2.85 13.19 4.18
CA ARG A 88 3.95 14.13 3.93
C ARG A 88 4.59 14.60 5.23
N CYS A 89 5.89 14.43 5.35
CA CYS A 89 6.71 15.05 6.39
C CYS A 89 7.76 15.94 5.72
N GLY A 90 7.71 17.23 5.97
CA GLY A 90 8.54 18.20 5.25
C GLY A 90 8.18 18.26 3.76
N ASN A 91 9.13 17.89 2.90
CA ASN A 91 8.96 17.89 1.45
C ASN A 91 8.90 16.47 0.84
N THR A 92 8.81 15.43 1.69
CA THR A 92 8.87 14.03 1.23
C THR A 92 7.63 13.27 1.66
N TRP A 93 7.04 12.53 0.72
CA TRP A 93 5.88 11.67 0.90
C TRP A 93 6.31 10.22 1.11
N SER A 94 5.66 9.53 2.05
CA SER A 94 5.55 8.07 2.10
C SER A 94 4.33 7.61 1.31
N ASP A 95 4.27 6.31 1.02
CA ASP A 95 3.08 5.67 0.44
C ASP A 95 3.03 4.20 0.82
N THR A 96 2.05 3.81 1.62
CA THR A 96 1.95 2.44 2.13
C THR A 96 0.50 1.98 2.20
N CYS A 97 0.27 0.67 2.07
CA CYS A 97 -1.08 0.11 2.17
C CYS A 97 -1.12 -1.16 2.99
N ARG A 98 -2.20 -1.30 3.77
CA ARG A 98 -2.54 -2.54 4.48
C ARG A 98 -4.02 -2.87 4.33
N THR A 99 -4.32 -4.17 4.21
CA THR A 99 -5.69 -4.67 4.22
C THR A 99 -5.98 -5.36 5.55
N PHE A 100 -6.98 -4.87 6.26
CA PHE A 100 -7.51 -5.42 7.50
C PHE A 100 -8.71 -6.33 7.23
N PHE A 101 -9.02 -7.23 8.15
CA PHE A 101 -10.16 -8.14 8.04
C PHE A 101 -10.96 -8.18 9.34
N LEU A 102 -12.27 -7.96 9.26
CA LEU A 102 -13.17 -7.99 10.41
C LEU A 102 -13.63 -9.44 10.67
N GLY A 103 -12.78 -10.20 11.36
CA GLY A 103 -12.91 -11.64 11.56
C GLY A 103 -12.20 -12.44 10.48
N GLU A 104 -12.24 -13.76 10.61
CA GLU A 104 -11.46 -14.70 9.81
C GLU A 104 -11.80 -14.65 8.32
N PRO A 105 -10.85 -14.28 7.42
CA PRO A 105 -11.09 -14.25 5.99
C PRO A 105 -11.23 -15.67 5.41
N SER A 106 -11.93 -15.78 4.28
CA SER A 106 -12.11 -17.05 3.58
C SER A 106 -10.77 -17.63 3.07
N ALA A 107 -10.74 -18.93 2.80
CA ALA A 107 -9.57 -19.59 2.21
C ALA A 107 -9.18 -18.99 0.85
N GLU A 108 -10.15 -18.50 0.06
CA GLU A 108 -9.89 -17.77 -1.19
C GLU A 108 -9.11 -16.49 -0.93
N ILE A 109 -9.55 -15.66 0.03
CA ILE A 109 -8.90 -14.41 0.39
C ILE A 109 -7.50 -14.66 0.96
N LYS A 110 -7.34 -15.65 1.84
CA LYS A 110 -6.01 -16.01 2.37
C LYS A 110 -5.04 -16.39 1.26
N LYS A 111 -5.48 -17.23 0.32
CA LYS A 111 -4.65 -17.63 -0.83
C LYS A 111 -4.31 -16.43 -1.71
N ALA A 112 -5.24 -15.49 -1.93
CA ALA A 112 -4.99 -14.27 -2.67
C ALA A 112 -3.99 -13.36 -1.94
N TYR A 113 -4.12 -13.22 -0.62
CA TYR A 113 -3.21 -12.45 0.21
C TYR A 113 -1.77 -13.00 0.16
N ASP A 114 -1.60 -14.31 0.31
CA ASP A 114 -0.30 -14.99 0.14
C ASP A 114 0.30 -14.75 -1.25
N THR A 115 -0.55 -14.69 -2.27
CA THR A 115 -0.10 -14.38 -3.64
C THR A 115 0.42 -12.95 -3.74
N VAL A 116 -0.28 -11.99 -3.12
CA VAL A 116 0.17 -10.58 -3.07
C VAL A 116 1.51 -10.46 -2.35
N LEU A 117 1.72 -11.12 -1.21
CA LEU A 117 3.00 -11.10 -0.51
C LEU A 117 4.14 -11.71 -1.34
N LYS A 118 3.88 -12.82 -2.04
CA LYS A 118 4.86 -13.42 -2.96
C LYS A 118 5.20 -12.48 -4.11
N LEU A 119 4.18 -11.81 -4.67
CA LEU A 119 4.38 -10.86 -5.76
C LEU A 119 5.17 -9.64 -5.32
N GLN A 120 4.91 -9.11 -4.10
CA GLN A 120 5.68 -8.01 -3.53
C GLN A 120 7.15 -8.39 -3.34
N SER A 121 7.41 -9.56 -2.75
CA SER A 121 8.76 -10.08 -2.58
C SER A 121 9.47 -10.28 -3.92
N PHE A 122 8.77 -10.85 -4.92
CA PHE A 122 9.28 -11.01 -6.28
C PHE A 122 9.62 -9.66 -6.92
N GLY A 123 8.70 -8.67 -6.85
CA GLY A 123 8.92 -7.31 -7.33
C GLY A 123 10.20 -6.69 -6.75
N ALA A 124 10.42 -6.84 -5.44
CA ALA A 124 11.63 -6.35 -4.78
C ALA A 124 12.92 -6.99 -5.34
N THR A 125 12.88 -8.25 -5.77
CA THR A 125 14.05 -8.90 -6.42
C THR A 125 14.30 -8.40 -7.84
N LEU A 126 13.25 -7.93 -8.53
CA LEU A 126 13.35 -7.42 -9.90
C LEU A 126 13.94 -6.01 -9.95
N VAL A 127 13.57 -5.14 -8.99
CA VAL A 127 13.96 -3.72 -9.03
C VAL A 127 15.44 -3.58 -8.69
N LYS A 128 16.23 -3.41 -9.74
CA LYS A 128 17.69 -3.19 -9.71
C LYS A 128 18.04 -1.94 -10.52
N PRO A 129 19.20 -1.32 -10.28
CA PRO A 129 19.66 -0.21 -11.10
C PRO A 129 19.59 -0.53 -12.61
N GLU A 130 19.14 0.45 -13.40
CA GLU A 130 18.98 0.37 -14.86
C GLU A 130 17.88 -0.60 -15.34
N ILE A 131 17.04 -1.15 -14.46
CA ILE A 131 15.85 -1.87 -14.91
C ILE A 131 14.90 -0.92 -15.67
N CYS A 132 14.29 -1.43 -16.75
CA CYS A 132 13.17 -0.75 -17.42
C CYS A 132 11.92 -0.87 -16.54
N ALA A 133 11.24 0.23 -16.24
CA ALA A 133 10.12 0.26 -15.30
C ALA A 133 8.97 -0.67 -15.71
N GLU A 134 8.58 -0.68 -17.01
CA GLU A 134 7.51 -1.56 -17.50
C GLU A 134 7.81 -3.05 -17.33
N LYS A 135 9.10 -3.44 -17.32
CA LYS A 135 9.48 -4.84 -17.16
C LYS A 135 9.04 -5.40 -15.79
N VAL A 136 9.01 -4.58 -14.75
CA VAL A 136 8.53 -5.00 -13.43
C VAL A 136 7.06 -5.40 -13.49
N LYS A 137 6.23 -4.61 -14.19
CA LYS A 137 4.81 -4.93 -14.41
C LYS A 137 4.62 -6.17 -15.28
N ILE A 138 5.37 -6.29 -16.37
CA ILE A 138 5.29 -7.44 -17.29
C ILE A 138 5.62 -8.74 -16.55
N ASP A 139 6.71 -8.76 -15.79
CA ASP A 139 7.13 -9.95 -15.05
C ASP A 139 6.14 -10.29 -13.93
N ALA A 140 5.58 -9.28 -13.26
CA ALA A 140 4.54 -9.44 -12.24
C ALA A 140 3.24 -10.04 -12.83
N GLU A 141 2.79 -9.56 -13.99
CA GLU A 141 1.60 -10.09 -14.68
C GLU A 141 1.81 -11.55 -15.14
N ASN A 142 3.00 -11.89 -15.62
CA ASN A 142 3.33 -13.27 -15.99
C ASN A 142 3.25 -14.19 -14.75
N MET A 143 3.83 -13.77 -13.62
CA MET A 143 3.73 -14.52 -12.37
C MET A 143 2.28 -14.70 -11.92
N LEU A 144 1.46 -13.64 -11.97
CA LEU A 144 0.04 -13.71 -11.62
C LEU A 144 -0.73 -14.67 -12.53
N LYS A 145 -0.44 -14.65 -13.83
CA LYS A 145 -1.05 -15.58 -14.80
C LYS A 145 -0.72 -17.03 -14.45
N ASP A 146 0.55 -17.33 -14.13
CA ASP A 146 0.99 -18.68 -13.76
C ASP A 146 0.35 -19.15 -12.44
N MET A 147 0.05 -18.22 -11.53
CA MET A 147 -0.64 -18.49 -10.25
C MET A 147 -2.18 -18.53 -10.38
N GLY A 148 -2.75 -18.28 -11.56
CA GLY A 148 -4.20 -18.28 -11.82
C GLY A 148 -4.92 -16.98 -11.45
N TYR A 149 -4.19 -15.86 -11.31
CA TYR A 149 -4.72 -14.53 -11.00
C TYR A 149 -4.50 -13.50 -12.14
N GLY A 150 -4.19 -13.96 -13.37
CA GLY A 150 -3.99 -13.06 -14.50
C GLY A 150 -5.17 -12.10 -14.71
N GLY A 151 -4.86 -10.81 -14.87
CA GLY A 151 -5.85 -9.73 -15.04
C GLY A 151 -6.54 -9.27 -13.75
N MET A 152 -6.19 -9.80 -12.58
CA MET A 152 -6.77 -9.37 -11.30
C MET A 152 -6.00 -8.21 -10.61
N MET A 153 -4.92 -7.71 -11.22
CA MET A 153 -4.19 -6.52 -10.78
C MET A 153 -4.28 -5.42 -11.86
N PRO A 154 -5.37 -4.63 -11.89
CA PRO A 154 -5.64 -3.68 -12.98
C PRO A 154 -4.85 -2.37 -12.90
N HIS A 155 -4.01 -2.21 -11.89
CA HIS A 155 -3.15 -1.03 -11.69
C HIS A 155 -1.66 -1.40 -11.83
N HIS A 156 -0.78 -0.40 -11.76
CA HIS A 156 0.68 -0.57 -11.79
C HIS A 156 1.20 -1.42 -10.62
N MET A 157 2.43 -1.91 -10.73
CA MET A 157 3.07 -2.69 -9.66
C MET A 157 3.69 -1.80 -8.57
N GLY A 158 3.75 -0.49 -8.80
CA GLY A 158 4.32 0.54 -7.93
C GLY A 158 4.77 1.75 -8.73
N HIS A 159 5.32 2.74 -8.06
CA HIS A 159 5.77 4.00 -8.67
C HIS A 159 6.87 4.66 -7.85
N LEU A 160 7.47 5.70 -8.39
CA LEU A 160 8.39 6.54 -7.61
C LEU A 160 7.60 7.44 -6.66
N ILE A 161 8.21 7.73 -5.50
CA ILE A 161 7.71 8.66 -4.49
C ILE A 161 8.79 9.68 -4.10
N GLY A 162 8.40 10.71 -3.36
CA GLY A 162 9.31 11.74 -2.85
C GLY A 162 8.64 13.09 -2.74
N ALA A 163 8.92 14.02 -3.66
CA ALA A 163 8.31 15.35 -3.63
C ALA A 163 6.78 15.34 -3.88
N LYS A 164 6.26 14.23 -4.35
CA LYS A 164 4.83 13.94 -4.52
C LYS A 164 4.57 12.50 -4.09
N PRO A 165 3.34 12.17 -3.66
CA PRO A 165 2.97 10.80 -3.30
C PRO A 165 3.05 9.86 -4.52
N TYR A 166 2.75 10.35 -5.72
CA TYR A 166 2.89 9.65 -6.98
C TYR A 166 3.84 10.38 -7.92
N MET A 167 4.87 9.69 -8.41
CA MET A 167 5.84 10.19 -9.37
C MET A 167 6.12 9.14 -10.46
N THR A 168 6.39 9.61 -11.67
CA THR A 168 6.81 8.75 -12.78
C THR A 168 8.35 8.60 -12.84
N PRO A 169 8.84 7.49 -13.43
CA PRO A 169 8.07 6.41 -14.03
C PRO A 169 7.37 5.55 -12.99
N ALA A 170 6.16 5.06 -13.34
CA ALA A 170 5.51 3.96 -12.62
C ALA A 170 6.00 2.62 -13.17
N PHE A 171 5.90 1.57 -12.37
CA PHE A 171 6.12 0.20 -12.82
C PHE A 171 4.87 -0.30 -13.54
N ASP A 172 4.65 0.23 -14.75
CA ASP A 172 3.49 -0.05 -15.59
C ASP A 172 3.85 -0.06 -17.06
N ILE A 173 2.97 -0.65 -17.87
CA ILE A 173 3.14 -0.75 -19.32
C ILE A 173 3.24 0.65 -19.92
N GLY A 174 4.21 0.83 -20.82
CA GLY A 174 4.49 2.12 -21.48
C GLY A 174 5.48 3.01 -20.75
N HIS A 175 5.88 2.67 -19.53
CA HIS A 175 6.96 3.36 -18.81
C HIS A 175 8.32 2.71 -19.10
N THR A 176 8.97 3.15 -20.18
CA THR A 176 10.22 2.55 -20.66
C THR A 176 11.48 3.13 -20.02
N ASP A 177 11.34 4.09 -19.12
CA ASP A 177 12.45 4.70 -18.41
C ASP A 177 13.19 3.69 -17.53
N LYS A 178 14.49 3.91 -17.40
CA LYS A 178 15.36 3.13 -16.52
C LYS A 178 15.40 3.72 -15.12
N ILE A 179 15.23 2.87 -14.12
CA ILE A 179 15.25 3.27 -12.70
C ILE A 179 16.70 3.40 -12.23
N LYS A 180 17.03 4.54 -11.64
CA LYS A 180 18.37 4.86 -11.14
C LYS A 180 18.47 4.70 -9.63
N THR A 181 19.69 4.46 -9.14
CA THR A 181 19.97 4.41 -7.69
C THR A 181 19.61 5.70 -6.98
N GLY A 182 19.24 5.59 -5.71
CA GLY A 182 18.94 6.71 -4.83
C GLY A 182 17.50 7.21 -4.89
N VAL A 183 16.64 6.64 -5.76
CA VAL A 183 15.21 6.96 -5.78
C VAL A 183 14.46 6.18 -4.70
N PHE A 184 13.39 6.79 -4.18
CA PHE A 184 12.38 6.13 -3.38
C PHE A 184 11.24 5.67 -4.30
N PHE A 185 10.66 4.51 -3.99
CA PHE A 185 9.59 3.91 -4.78
C PHE A 185 8.73 2.98 -3.93
N THR A 186 7.54 2.71 -4.41
CA THR A 186 6.62 1.74 -3.81
C THR A 186 6.63 0.42 -4.59
N LEU A 187 6.24 -0.65 -3.90
CA LEU A 187 5.70 -1.85 -4.52
C LEU A 187 4.36 -2.14 -3.84
N GLU A 188 3.30 -2.18 -4.64
CA GLU A 188 1.92 -2.17 -4.18
C GLU A 188 1.03 -3.23 -4.84
N PRO A 189 1.47 -4.49 -4.97
CA PRO A 189 0.60 -5.48 -5.59
C PRO A 189 -0.72 -5.61 -4.86
N GLY A 190 -1.80 -5.72 -5.65
CA GLY A 190 -3.15 -5.94 -5.15
C GLY A 190 -3.92 -6.90 -6.05
N LEU A 191 -4.89 -7.59 -5.51
CA LEU A 191 -5.81 -8.46 -6.24
C LEU A 191 -7.24 -8.04 -5.98
N TYR A 192 -8.02 -7.95 -7.04
CA TYR A 192 -9.39 -7.42 -6.97
C TYR A 192 -10.34 -8.31 -7.74
N LYS A 193 -11.36 -8.83 -7.03
CA LYS A 193 -12.45 -9.60 -7.61
C LYS A 193 -13.67 -8.69 -7.71
N PRO A 194 -14.10 -8.32 -8.93
CA PRO A 194 -15.21 -7.38 -9.12
C PRO A 194 -16.44 -7.74 -8.27
N ASP A 195 -17.08 -6.73 -7.69
CA ASP A 195 -18.29 -6.82 -6.86
C ASP A 195 -18.19 -7.75 -5.64
N SER A 196 -16.96 -8.13 -5.24
CA SER A 196 -16.75 -9.10 -4.17
C SER A 196 -15.74 -8.63 -3.13
N TRP A 197 -14.47 -8.65 -3.45
CA TRP A 197 -13.37 -8.27 -2.55
C TRP A 197 -12.19 -7.67 -3.30
N GLY A 198 -11.36 -6.95 -2.56
CA GLY A 198 -10.04 -6.51 -2.99
C GLY A 198 -9.10 -6.52 -1.81
N LEU A 199 -7.81 -6.63 -2.10
CA LEU A 199 -6.75 -6.53 -1.10
C LEU A 199 -5.46 -6.01 -1.75
N ARG A 200 -4.70 -5.24 -0.98
CA ARG A 200 -3.41 -4.65 -1.38
C ARG A 200 -2.45 -4.65 -0.20
N VAL A 201 -1.19 -4.88 -0.46
CA VAL A 201 -0.09 -4.68 0.49
C VAL A 201 0.97 -3.84 -0.21
N GLU A 202 1.32 -2.71 0.38
CA GLU A 202 2.28 -1.78 -0.19
C GLU A 202 3.35 -1.40 0.81
N ASN A 203 4.57 -1.32 0.33
CA ASN A 203 5.72 -0.88 1.10
C ASN A 203 6.59 0.09 0.29
N ASP A 204 7.25 0.99 1.02
CA ASP A 204 8.25 1.89 0.49
C ASP A 204 9.65 1.29 0.52
N TYR A 205 10.38 1.58 -0.54
CA TYR A 205 11.75 1.12 -0.77
C TYR A 205 12.67 2.27 -1.19
N VAL A 206 13.98 2.07 -1.02
CA VAL A 206 15.01 2.86 -1.70
C VAL A 206 15.81 1.94 -2.63
N LEU A 207 16.11 2.42 -3.85
CA LEU A 207 16.96 1.69 -4.77
C LEU A 207 18.44 1.94 -4.44
N GLN A 208 19.12 0.93 -3.94
CA GLN A 208 20.56 0.93 -3.67
C GLN A 208 21.34 0.29 -4.83
N PRO A 209 22.68 0.42 -4.89
CA PRO A 209 23.49 -0.21 -5.94
C PRO A 209 23.33 -1.73 -6.05
N ASP A 210 23.00 -2.40 -4.95
CA ASP A 210 22.78 -3.84 -4.86
C ASP A 210 21.31 -4.27 -5.02
N GLY A 211 20.38 -3.32 -5.11
CA GLY A 211 18.95 -3.55 -5.34
C GLY A 211 18.02 -2.78 -4.43
N ALA A 212 16.76 -3.22 -4.39
CA ALA A 212 15.72 -2.64 -3.56
C ALA A 212 15.97 -2.91 -2.07
N LYS A 213 15.96 -1.85 -1.24
CA LYS A 213 16.01 -1.95 0.21
C LYS A 213 14.70 -1.47 0.80
N LEU A 214 14.05 -2.33 1.58
CA LEU A 214 12.82 -2.02 2.30
C LEU A 214 13.07 -0.89 3.32
N LEU A 215 12.15 0.09 3.36
CA LEU A 215 12.15 1.19 4.31
C LEU A 215 11.00 1.08 5.32
N PHE A 216 9.86 0.51 4.90
CA PHE A 216 8.69 0.35 5.75
C PHE A 216 8.73 -1.01 6.48
N ASP A 217 9.39 -1.04 7.63
CA ASP A 217 9.43 -2.23 8.50
C ASP A 217 8.17 -2.25 9.40
N TYR A 218 7.10 -2.87 8.88
CA TYR A 218 5.80 -3.05 9.55
C TYR A 218 5.23 -4.41 9.15
N PRO A 219 4.47 -5.11 10.02
CA PRO A 219 3.93 -6.42 9.72
C PRO A 219 3.22 -6.53 8.37
N THR A 220 3.35 -7.69 7.74
CA THR A 220 2.67 -8.04 6.48
C THR A 220 1.90 -9.35 6.57
N GLU A 221 2.07 -10.11 7.66
CA GLU A 221 1.38 -11.38 7.89
C GLU A 221 -0.12 -11.13 8.08
N ILE A 222 -0.96 -11.88 7.38
CA ILE A 222 -2.42 -11.68 7.38
C ILE A 222 -3.00 -11.77 8.79
N GLU A 223 -2.46 -12.65 9.64
CA GLU A 223 -2.90 -12.86 11.01
C GLU A 223 -2.83 -11.60 11.88
N TYR A 224 -1.86 -10.72 11.60
CA TYR A 224 -1.73 -9.44 12.29
C TYR A 224 -2.88 -8.49 11.98
N PHE A 225 -3.51 -8.60 10.82
CA PHE A 225 -4.57 -7.73 10.33
C PHE A 225 -5.99 -8.29 10.49
N ILE A 226 -6.14 -9.47 11.10
CA ILE A 226 -7.45 -10.00 11.52
C ILE A 226 -7.83 -9.37 12.85
N VAL A 227 -8.99 -8.71 12.91
CA VAL A 227 -9.51 -7.98 14.06
C VAL A 227 -10.95 -8.40 14.39
#